data_4816b6329054463aeb14f09488e183b6
#
_entry.id   4816b6329054463aeb14f09488e183b6
#
_cell.length_a   1.000
_cell.length_b   1.000
_cell.length_c   1.000
_cell.angle_alpha   90.00
_cell.angle_beta   90.00
_cell.angle_gamma   90.00
#
_symmetry.space_group_name_H-M   'P 1'
#
loop_
_entity.id
_entity.type
_entity.pdbx_description
1 polymer ?
#
loop_
_entity_poly.entity_id
_entity_poly.type
_entity_poly.pdbx_seq_one_letter_code
_entity_poly.pdbx_strand_id
1 'polypeptide(L)'
;QYAIIVRAKLPLVSVGANARSYVINYTDAPTFFGDMNKLTSGGTIDGVYALIVPNPAGGWIYQINANKYFGASPPDDGTVLAGLAFPPPALTATSYDTFTFDTLVDQQFAFLGSLGLNALPHVWGDVFVPASSTQSFVQSTLATLTPADLGPEGFILLFPIRNAFSDDLAFRLPREENVFLFDVLTSGLPTDATYVPTELAKVRTLFEGSRALGGTLYPIGSIPLTMSKADWVRQYGVVYPALQIAKAIFDPADILTPGPGIF
;
A
#
# COMPACT_ATOMS: atom_id res chain seq x y z
N GLN A 1 1.66 9.65 15.59
CA GLN A 1 0.78 9.15 16.65
C GLN A 1 1.37 9.29 18.04
N TYR A 2 2.65 9.59 18.16
CA TYR A 2 3.38 9.84 19.43
C TYR A 2 4.17 11.15 19.34
N ALA A 3 4.00 11.94 18.28
CA ALA A 3 4.67 13.22 18.08
C ALA A 3 3.83 14.14 17.19
N ILE A 4 4.08 15.45 17.32
CA ILE A 4 3.59 16.48 16.42
C ILE A 4 4.74 16.88 15.50
N ILE A 5 4.50 16.85 14.19
CA ILE A 5 5.48 17.35 13.21
C ILE A 5 5.47 18.88 13.27
N VAL A 6 6.52 19.46 13.82
CA VAL A 6 6.69 20.93 13.91
C VAL A 6 7.58 21.48 12.80
N ARG A 7 8.32 20.62 12.11
CA ARG A 7 9.19 21.00 10.99
C ARG A 7 9.46 19.78 10.11
N ALA A 8 9.37 19.96 8.78
CA ALA A 8 9.82 18.98 7.80
C ALA A 8 10.88 19.61 6.89
N LYS A 9 11.92 18.84 6.55
CA LYS A 9 12.90 19.17 5.53
C LYS A 9 12.84 18.07 4.47
N LEU A 10 12.38 18.43 3.27
CA LEU A 10 12.25 17.50 2.16
C LEU A 10 13.35 17.81 1.13
N PRO A 11 14.13 16.82 0.68
CA PRO A 11 15.00 17.01 -0.45
C PRO A 11 14.15 17.20 -1.71
N LEU A 12 14.51 18.16 -2.54
CA LEU A 12 13.92 18.31 -3.86
C LEU A 12 14.77 17.53 -4.87
N VAL A 13 14.10 16.80 -5.74
CA VAL A 13 14.72 16.12 -6.87
C VAL A 13 14.26 16.76 -8.17
N SER A 14 15.16 16.84 -9.13
CA SER A 14 14.80 17.29 -10.47
C SER A 14 14.16 16.12 -11.22
N VAL A 15 12.96 16.32 -11.71
CA VAL A 15 12.28 15.34 -12.59
C VAL A 15 12.12 15.94 -14.00
N GLY A 16 11.92 15.09 -14.99
CA GLY A 16 11.63 15.53 -16.36
C GLY A 16 10.29 16.27 -16.45
N ALA A 17 10.08 17.05 -17.51
CA ALA A 17 8.84 17.77 -17.76
C ALA A 17 7.66 16.83 -18.11
N ASN A 18 7.95 15.59 -18.41
CA ASN A 18 6.98 14.58 -18.84
C ASN A 18 7.16 13.28 -18.06
N ALA A 19 6.11 12.48 -18.00
CA ALA A 19 6.09 11.13 -17.44
C ALA A 19 5.61 10.12 -18.48
N ARG A 20 6.34 9.02 -18.61
CA ARG A 20 5.91 7.83 -19.34
C ARG A 20 5.32 6.85 -18.32
N SER A 21 4.01 6.62 -18.41
CA SER A 21 3.27 5.68 -17.57
C SER A 21 3.17 4.34 -18.28
N TYR A 22 3.40 3.27 -17.54
CA TYR A 22 3.27 1.88 -17.98
C TYR A 22 2.25 1.18 -17.11
N VAL A 23 1.22 0.64 -17.72
CA VAL A 23 0.22 -0.22 -17.09
C VAL A 23 0.36 -1.60 -17.70
N ILE A 24 0.69 -2.60 -16.88
CA ILE A 24 0.95 -3.97 -17.32
C ILE A 24 0.06 -4.94 -16.54
N ASN A 25 -0.78 -5.69 -17.26
CA ASN A 25 -1.73 -6.61 -16.67
C ASN A 25 -1.24 -8.06 -16.73
N TYR A 26 -1.42 -8.80 -15.63
CA TYR A 26 -1.07 -10.21 -15.51
C TYR A 26 -2.27 -11.00 -14.97
N THR A 27 -2.39 -12.24 -15.42
CA THR A 27 -3.32 -13.22 -14.84
C THR A 27 -2.58 -14.31 -14.05
N ASP A 28 -1.25 -14.26 -14.08
CA ASP A 28 -0.35 -15.22 -13.42
C ASP A 28 0.48 -14.51 -12.35
N ALA A 29 0.27 -14.89 -11.09
CA ALA A 29 0.95 -14.29 -9.95
C ALA A 29 2.48 -14.49 -9.96
N PRO A 30 3.04 -15.67 -10.24
CA PRO A 30 4.49 -15.84 -10.31
C PRO A 30 5.18 -14.89 -11.28
N THR A 31 4.65 -14.72 -12.49
CA THR A 31 5.19 -13.80 -13.49
C THR A 31 5.09 -12.35 -13.01
N PHE A 32 3.91 -11.96 -12.47
CA PHE A 32 3.71 -10.64 -11.88
C PHE A 32 4.74 -10.33 -10.77
N PHE A 33 4.90 -11.19 -9.78
CA PHE A 33 5.86 -10.96 -8.69
C PHE A 33 7.31 -10.97 -9.17
N GLY A 34 7.62 -11.82 -10.14
CA GLY A 34 8.94 -11.84 -10.78
C GLY A 34 9.29 -10.51 -11.45
N ASP A 35 8.36 -9.95 -12.21
CA ASP A 35 8.55 -8.67 -12.90
C ASP A 35 8.52 -7.48 -11.93
N MET A 36 7.64 -7.48 -10.91
CA MET A 36 7.63 -6.47 -9.86
C MET A 36 8.97 -6.39 -9.13
N ASN A 37 9.56 -7.52 -8.77
CA ASN A 37 10.87 -7.57 -8.11
C ASN A 37 12.00 -7.04 -9.03
N LYS A 38 11.96 -7.34 -10.33
CA LYS A 38 12.93 -6.80 -11.31
C LYS A 38 12.83 -5.28 -11.41
N LEU A 39 11.61 -4.73 -11.53
CA LEU A 39 11.39 -3.29 -11.60
C LEU A 39 11.85 -2.58 -10.32
N THR A 40 11.55 -3.15 -9.14
CA THR A 40 11.95 -2.59 -7.85
C THR A 40 13.47 -2.55 -7.68
N SER A 41 14.18 -3.58 -8.17
CA SER A 41 15.63 -3.72 -8.02
C SER A 41 16.43 -3.06 -9.15
N GLY A 42 15.83 -2.90 -10.33
CA GLY A 42 16.54 -2.56 -11.57
C GLY A 42 16.90 -1.09 -11.73
N GLY A 43 16.22 -0.17 -11.07
CA GLY A 43 16.47 1.28 -11.17
C GLY A 43 16.15 1.89 -12.55
N THR A 44 15.44 1.18 -13.42
CA THR A 44 15.05 1.67 -14.76
C THR A 44 13.83 2.59 -14.73
N ILE A 45 13.04 2.50 -13.68
CA ILE A 45 11.81 3.28 -13.43
C ILE A 45 12.00 4.22 -12.25
N ASP A 46 11.12 5.23 -12.14
CA ASP A 46 11.17 6.22 -11.06
C ASP A 46 10.08 5.96 -10.00
N GLY A 47 9.00 5.27 -10.36
CA GLY A 47 7.97 4.86 -9.43
C GLY A 47 7.30 3.56 -9.87
N VAL A 48 6.84 2.77 -8.89
CA VAL A 48 6.08 1.53 -9.14
C VAL A 48 5.15 1.22 -7.99
N TYR A 49 3.94 0.80 -8.33
CA TYR A 49 2.99 0.16 -7.41
C TYR A 49 2.14 -0.82 -8.21
N ALA A 50 1.36 -1.63 -7.52
CA ALA A 50 0.41 -2.50 -8.19
C ALA A 50 -1.00 -2.38 -7.63
N LEU A 51 -1.97 -2.62 -8.52
CA LEU A 51 -3.35 -2.88 -8.20
C LEU A 51 -3.64 -4.36 -8.40
N ILE A 52 -4.50 -4.91 -7.56
CA ILE A 52 -5.09 -6.23 -7.80
C ILE A 52 -6.60 -6.03 -7.87
N VAL A 53 -7.16 -6.31 -9.03
CA VAL A 53 -8.57 -6.00 -9.33
C VAL A 53 -9.31 -7.26 -9.77
N PRO A 54 -10.64 -7.31 -9.59
CA PRO A 54 -11.44 -8.42 -10.07
C PRO A 54 -11.28 -8.62 -11.59
N ASN A 55 -11.11 -9.87 -12.01
CA ASN A 55 -11.14 -10.23 -13.41
C ASN A 55 -12.58 -10.55 -13.84
N PRO A 56 -13.14 -9.87 -14.86
CA PRO A 56 -14.47 -10.18 -15.38
C PRO A 56 -14.66 -11.64 -15.82
N ALA A 57 -13.56 -12.31 -16.21
CA ALA A 57 -13.57 -13.73 -16.56
C ALA A 57 -13.44 -14.67 -15.35
N GLY A 58 -13.39 -14.13 -14.14
CA GLY A 58 -13.18 -14.85 -12.88
C GLY A 58 -11.74 -14.75 -12.36
N GLY A 59 -11.61 -14.74 -11.02
CA GLY A 59 -10.31 -14.55 -10.36
C GLY A 59 -9.85 -13.09 -10.33
N TRP A 60 -8.53 -12.87 -10.43
CA TRP A 60 -7.89 -11.58 -10.23
C TRP A 60 -6.96 -11.20 -11.38
N ILE A 61 -6.89 -9.91 -11.68
CA ILE A 61 -5.87 -9.31 -12.54
C ILE A 61 -4.88 -8.61 -11.60
N TYR A 62 -3.60 -8.89 -11.79
CA TYR A 62 -2.50 -8.19 -11.14
C TYR A 62 -1.99 -7.12 -12.11
N GLN A 63 -2.05 -5.87 -11.71
CA GLN A 63 -1.69 -4.75 -12.59
C GLN A 63 -0.50 -4.00 -12.01
N ILE A 64 0.65 -4.03 -12.70
CA ILE A 64 1.78 -3.15 -12.39
C ILE A 64 1.51 -1.78 -12.99
N ASN A 65 1.66 -0.74 -12.18
CA ASN A 65 1.68 0.65 -12.59
C ASN A 65 3.09 1.18 -12.33
N ALA A 66 3.83 1.48 -13.38
CA ALA A 66 5.18 2.01 -13.29
C ALA A 66 5.30 3.31 -14.07
N ASN A 67 6.28 4.14 -13.73
CA ASN A 67 6.53 5.36 -14.48
C ASN A 67 8.01 5.68 -14.61
N LYS A 68 8.30 6.43 -15.67
CA LYS A 68 9.62 7.02 -15.94
C LYS A 68 9.44 8.49 -16.31
N TYR A 69 10.07 9.40 -15.57
CA TYR A 69 10.09 10.81 -15.95
C TYR A 69 11.14 11.03 -17.05
N PHE A 70 10.83 11.96 -17.96
CA PHE A 70 11.70 12.26 -19.08
C PHE A 70 11.60 13.75 -19.52
N GLY A 71 12.61 14.21 -20.24
CA GLY A 71 12.66 15.57 -20.77
C GLY A 71 11.91 15.72 -22.10
N ALA A 72 12.65 16.02 -23.17
CA ALA A 72 12.06 16.31 -24.49
C ALA A 72 11.60 15.07 -25.25
N SER A 73 12.27 13.93 -25.06
CA SER A 73 11.97 12.69 -25.82
C SER A 73 11.57 11.57 -24.87
N PRO A 74 10.51 10.82 -25.16
CA PRO A 74 10.11 9.68 -24.37
C PRO A 74 11.21 8.62 -24.36
N PRO A 75 11.34 7.85 -23.26
CA PRO A 75 12.28 6.74 -23.21
C PRO A 75 11.90 5.64 -24.21
N ASP A 76 12.88 4.83 -24.59
CA ASP A 76 12.61 3.59 -25.31
C ASP A 76 11.98 2.56 -24.36
N ASP A 77 10.70 2.26 -24.57
CA ASP A 77 9.91 1.34 -23.76
C ASP A 77 10.57 -0.06 -23.71
N GLY A 78 11.19 -0.51 -24.79
CA GLY A 78 11.91 -1.78 -24.84
C GLY A 78 13.12 -1.84 -23.90
N THR A 79 13.83 -0.73 -23.77
CA THR A 79 14.94 -0.61 -22.83
C THR A 79 14.47 -0.51 -21.39
N VAL A 80 13.44 0.29 -21.11
CA VAL A 80 12.91 0.48 -19.75
C VAL A 80 12.35 -0.82 -19.18
N LEU A 81 11.64 -1.59 -20.01
CA LEU A 81 10.95 -2.82 -19.62
C LEU A 81 11.76 -4.09 -19.99
N ALA A 82 13.04 -3.94 -20.31
CA ALA A 82 13.88 -5.07 -20.69
C ALA A 82 13.93 -6.17 -19.61
N GLY A 83 13.77 -7.41 -20.06
CA GLY A 83 13.83 -8.59 -19.18
C GLY A 83 12.55 -8.88 -18.38
N LEU A 84 11.49 -8.08 -18.54
CA LEU A 84 10.17 -8.43 -18.02
C LEU A 84 9.55 -9.54 -18.85
N ALA A 85 8.68 -10.36 -18.24
CA ALA A 85 8.10 -11.55 -18.83
C ALA A 85 6.61 -11.40 -19.21
N PHE A 86 6.06 -10.17 -19.13
CA PHE A 86 4.67 -9.91 -19.48
C PHE A 86 4.36 -10.23 -20.96
N PRO A 87 3.16 -10.72 -21.28
CA PRO A 87 2.76 -10.91 -22.68
C PRO A 87 2.55 -9.56 -23.38
N PRO A 88 3.01 -9.37 -24.64
CA PRO A 88 2.93 -8.08 -25.35
C PRO A 88 1.58 -7.36 -25.30
N PRO A 89 0.40 -8.02 -25.44
CA PRO A 89 -0.89 -7.33 -25.38
C PRO A 89 -1.28 -6.81 -24.00
N ALA A 90 -0.51 -7.16 -22.93
CA ALA A 90 -0.79 -6.73 -21.57
C ALA A 90 -0.31 -5.31 -21.24
N LEU A 91 0.53 -4.71 -22.09
CA LEU A 91 1.12 -3.39 -21.88
C LEU A 91 0.28 -2.27 -22.46
N THR A 92 0.00 -1.26 -21.65
CA THR A 92 -0.43 0.06 -22.11
C THR A 92 0.62 1.09 -21.66
N ALA A 93 1.13 1.89 -22.60
CA ALA A 93 2.12 2.92 -22.30
C ALA A 93 1.62 4.27 -22.81
N THR A 94 1.54 5.25 -21.90
CA THR A 94 0.99 6.59 -22.17
C THR A 94 1.96 7.67 -21.66
N SER A 95 2.10 8.76 -22.44
CA SER A 95 2.89 9.92 -22.00
C SER A 95 1.96 11.04 -21.54
N TYR A 96 2.34 11.70 -20.48
CA TYR A 96 1.69 12.86 -19.89
C TYR A 96 2.72 13.96 -19.67
N ASP A 97 2.30 15.21 -19.52
CA ASP A 97 3.10 16.17 -18.79
C ASP A 97 3.16 15.76 -17.31
N THR A 98 4.25 16.12 -16.63
CA THR A 98 4.49 15.68 -15.24
C THR A 98 3.39 16.12 -14.29
N PHE A 99 2.88 17.36 -14.42
CA PHE A 99 1.83 17.83 -13.52
C PHE A 99 0.53 17.05 -13.69
N THR A 100 0.12 16.80 -14.93
CA THR A 100 -1.07 15.97 -15.23
C THR A 100 -0.88 14.57 -14.65
N PHE A 101 0.28 13.93 -14.85
CA PHE A 101 0.57 12.60 -14.31
C PHE A 101 0.48 12.56 -12.79
N ASP A 102 1.14 13.49 -12.11
CA ASP A 102 1.22 13.53 -10.64
C ASP A 102 -0.12 13.87 -9.98
N THR A 103 -1.07 14.45 -10.74
CA THR A 103 -2.43 14.78 -10.25
C THR A 103 -3.52 13.79 -10.70
N LEU A 104 -3.18 12.70 -11.38
CA LEU A 104 -4.17 11.69 -11.82
C LEU A 104 -4.97 11.11 -10.65
N VAL A 105 -4.31 10.88 -9.51
CA VAL A 105 -4.95 10.37 -8.29
C VAL A 105 -5.94 11.37 -7.73
N ASP A 106 -5.61 12.66 -7.72
CA ASP A 106 -6.50 13.73 -7.25
C ASP A 106 -7.76 13.81 -8.12
N GLN A 107 -7.60 13.67 -9.45
CA GLN A 107 -8.72 13.64 -10.39
C GLN A 107 -9.63 12.43 -10.15
N GLN A 108 -9.06 11.26 -9.86
CA GLN A 108 -9.81 10.07 -9.51
C GLN A 108 -10.60 10.26 -8.20
N PHE A 109 -9.98 10.79 -7.15
CA PHE A 109 -10.68 11.07 -5.89
C PHE A 109 -11.77 12.13 -6.04
N ALA A 110 -11.54 13.16 -6.85
CA ALA A 110 -12.57 14.14 -7.16
C ALA A 110 -13.76 13.50 -7.88
N PHE A 111 -13.52 12.61 -8.83
CA PHE A 111 -14.56 11.86 -9.51
C PHE A 111 -15.36 10.96 -8.55
N LEU A 112 -14.70 10.16 -7.71
CA LEU A 112 -15.35 9.32 -6.70
C LEU A 112 -16.17 10.16 -5.72
N GLY A 113 -15.63 11.32 -5.31
CA GLY A 113 -16.36 12.29 -4.48
C GLY A 113 -17.63 12.82 -5.15
N SER A 114 -17.60 13.05 -6.46
CA SER A 114 -18.78 13.48 -7.22
C SER A 114 -19.90 12.44 -7.27
N LEU A 115 -19.54 11.16 -7.07
CA LEU A 115 -20.48 10.05 -6.96
C LEU A 115 -20.93 9.77 -5.51
N GLY A 116 -20.43 10.54 -4.54
CA GLY A 116 -20.71 10.35 -3.11
C GLY A 116 -19.98 9.17 -2.47
N LEU A 117 -19.06 8.53 -3.19
CA LEU A 117 -18.39 7.31 -2.71
C LEU A 117 -17.40 7.59 -1.57
N ASN A 118 -16.75 8.78 -1.56
CA ASN A 118 -15.84 9.18 -0.47
C ASN A 118 -16.53 9.29 0.91
N ALA A 119 -17.87 9.28 0.96
CA ALA A 119 -18.64 9.32 2.19
C ALA A 119 -19.00 7.93 2.74
N LEU A 120 -18.66 6.87 2.02
CA LEU A 120 -18.90 5.50 2.46
C LEU A 120 -18.01 5.17 3.68
N PRO A 121 -18.44 4.26 4.57
CA PRO A 121 -17.55 3.71 5.58
C PRO A 121 -16.44 2.87 4.91
N HIS A 122 -15.20 3.13 5.28
CA HIS A 122 -14.01 2.44 4.77
C HIS A 122 -13.31 1.70 5.92
N VAL A 123 -13.17 0.41 5.78
CA VAL A 123 -12.32 -0.41 6.64
C VAL A 123 -11.15 -0.89 5.80
N TRP A 124 -9.95 -0.40 6.15
CA TRP A 124 -8.72 -0.71 5.42
C TRP A 124 -7.84 -1.64 6.23
N GLY A 125 -7.31 -2.64 5.57
CA GLY A 125 -6.37 -3.61 6.14
C GLY A 125 -5.01 -3.44 5.49
N ASP A 126 -4.11 -2.73 6.17
CA ASP A 126 -2.82 -2.32 5.65
C ASP A 126 -1.72 -3.02 6.46
N VAL A 127 -0.93 -3.88 5.80
CA VAL A 127 0.12 -4.66 6.46
C VAL A 127 1.41 -4.66 5.64
N PHE A 128 2.54 -4.55 6.33
CA PHE A 128 3.83 -4.82 5.71
C PHE A 128 4.13 -6.30 5.76
N VAL A 129 4.56 -6.86 4.63
CA VAL A 129 4.90 -8.28 4.47
C VAL A 129 6.35 -8.39 3.98
N PRO A 130 7.16 -9.31 4.54
CA PRO A 130 8.49 -9.60 4.01
C PRO A 130 8.42 -10.02 2.54
N ALA A 131 9.32 -9.53 1.69
CA ALA A 131 9.30 -9.84 0.27
C ALA A 131 9.35 -11.34 -0.02
N SER A 132 10.10 -12.10 0.80
CA SER A 132 10.21 -13.56 0.70
C SER A 132 8.89 -14.30 0.87
N SER A 133 7.90 -13.70 1.55
CA SER A 133 6.60 -14.30 1.85
C SER A 133 5.44 -13.66 1.10
N THR A 134 5.68 -12.52 0.43
CA THR A 134 4.59 -11.68 -0.11
C THR A 134 3.74 -12.43 -1.14
N GLN A 135 4.35 -13.13 -2.10
CA GLN A 135 3.59 -13.84 -3.13
C GLN A 135 2.61 -14.85 -2.52
N SER A 136 3.10 -15.74 -1.64
CA SER A 136 2.25 -16.76 -1.02
C SER A 136 1.19 -16.16 -0.11
N PHE A 137 1.52 -15.10 0.62
CA PHE A 137 0.59 -14.39 1.49
C PHE A 137 -0.54 -13.73 0.69
N VAL A 138 -0.21 -12.99 -0.38
CA VAL A 138 -1.20 -12.36 -1.26
C VAL A 138 -2.09 -13.41 -1.91
N GLN A 139 -1.52 -14.49 -2.48
CA GLN A 139 -2.30 -15.55 -3.10
C GLN A 139 -3.26 -16.23 -2.11
N SER A 140 -2.80 -16.53 -0.89
CA SER A 140 -3.67 -17.12 0.14
C SER A 140 -4.78 -16.19 0.59
N THR A 141 -4.51 -14.89 0.69
CA THR A 141 -5.53 -13.88 1.00
C THR A 141 -6.56 -13.77 -0.12
N LEU A 142 -6.11 -13.68 -1.37
CA LEU A 142 -7.01 -13.58 -2.52
C LEU A 142 -7.89 -14.83 -2.71
N ALA A 143 -7.42 -16.00 -2.27
CA ALA A 143 -8.22 -17.23 -2.30
C ALA A 143 -9.42 -17.19 -1.33
N THR A 144 -9.41 -16.30 -0.36
CA THR A 144 -10.51 -16.09 0.61
C THR A 144 -11.41 -14.92 0.28
N LEU A 145 -11.05 -14.12 -0.72
CA LEU A 145 -11.78 -12.91 -1.13
C LEU A 145 -12.57 -13.14 -2.43
N THR A 146 -13.71 -12.48 -2.50
CA THR A 146 -14.48 -12.32 -3.73
C THR A 146 -14.53 -10.83 -4.11
N PRO A 147 -14.84 -10.48 -5.36
CA PRO A 147 -15.07 -9.08 -5.75
C PRO A 147 -16.08 -8.34 -4.89
N ALA A 148 -17.11 -9.03 -4.40
CA ALA A 148 -18.14 -8.46 -3.53
C ALA A 148 -17.61 -8.04 -2.16
N ASP A 149 -16.56 -8.70 -1.67
CA ASP A 149 -15.94 -8.34 -0.38
C ASP A 149 -15.26 -6.97 -0.41
N LEU A 150 -14.88 -6.46 -1.58
CA LEU A 150 -14.27 -5.14 -1.70
C LEU A 150 -15.30 -4.00 -1.54
N GLY A 151 -16.57 -4.28 -1.85
CA GLY A 151 -17.62 -3.26 -1.85
C GLY A 151 -17.57 -2.32 -3.07
N PRO A 152 -18.35 -1.22 -3.04
CA PRO A 152 -18.54 -0.35 -4.22
C PRO A 152 -17.29 0.36 -4.73
N GLU A 153 -16.32 0.63 -3.85
CA GLU A 153 -15.13 1.45 -4.12
C GLU A 153 -13.83 0.74 -3.76
N GLY A 154 -13.93 -0.48 -3.24
CA GLY A 154 -12.77 -1.19 -2.73
C GLY A 154 -11.85 -1.69 -3.84
N PHE A 155 -10.57 -1.76 -3.50
CA PHE A 155 -9.51 -2.27 -4.35
C PHE A 155 -8.34 -2.77 -3.50
N ILE A 156 -7.40 -3.45 -4.12
CA ILE A 156 -6.23 -3.98 -3.43
C ILE A 156 -4.98 -3.31 -4.01
N LEU A 157 -4.13 -2.80 -3.11
CA LEU A 157 -2.85 -2.18 -3.45
C LEU A 157 -1.67 -3.05 -3.01
N LEU A 158 -0.58 -2.92 -3.73
CA LEU A 158 0.70 -3.52 -3.37
C LEU A 158 1.83 -2.56 -3.72
N PHE A 159 2.57 -2.09 -2.71
CA PHE A 159 3.72 -1.21 -2.90
C PHE A 159 5.00 -1.94 -2.51
N PRO A 160 5.95 -2.12 -3.44
CA PRO A 160 7.30 -2.57 -3.07
C PRO A 160 8.03 -1.42 -2.38
N ILE A 161 8.67 -1.72 -1.26
CA ILE A 161 9.41 -0.76 -0.45
C ILE A 161 10.82 -1.30 -0.26
N ARG A 162 11.81 -0.52 -0.65
CA ARG A 162 13.20 -0.80 -0.30
C ARG A 162 13.44 -0.35 1.14
N ASN A 163 13.75 -1.28 2.02
CA ASN A 163 13.93 -1.02 3.44
C ASN A 163 15.29 -0.36 3.72
N ALA A 164 15.43 0.90 3.29
CA ALA A 164 16.58 1.73 3.65
C ALA A 164 16.44 2.38 5.05
N PHE A 165 15.30 2.19 5.72
CA PHE A 165 14.93 2.84 6.99
C PHE A 165 14.91 1.86 8.15
N SER A 166 15.74 0.81 8.11
CA SER A 166 15.77 -0.24 9.15
C SER A 166 16.01 0.30 10.58
N ASP A 167 16.56 1.50 10.69
CA ASP A 167 16.88 2.15 11.97
C ASP A 167 15.80 3.13 12.45
N ASP A 168 14.72 3.36 11.67
CA ASP A 168 13.60 4.15 12.14
C ASP A 168 12.79 3.35 13.17
N LEU A 169 13.02 3.69 14.42
CA LEU A 169 12.45 3.02 15.58
C LEU A 169 10.92 3.12 15.64
N ALA A 170 10.36 4.08 14.93
CA ALA A 170 8.95 4.43 15.02
C ALA A 170 8.12 3.90 13.85
N PHE A 171 8.74 3.70 12.69
CA PHE A 171 8.12 3.12 11.50
C PHE A 171 8.59 1.68 11.36
N ARG A 172 7.76 0.74 11.82
CA ARG A 172 8.15 -0.68 11.93
C ARG A 172 7.94 -1.42 10.63
N LEU A 173 9.03 -1.77 9.98
CA LEU A 173 9.06 -2.64 8.80
C LEU A 173 9.56 -4.04 9.16
N PRO A 174 9.19 -5.08 8.38
CA PRO A 174 9.84 -6.39 8.43
C PRO A 174 11.35 -6.29 8.24
N ARG A 175 12.10 -7.27 8.78
CA ARG A 175 13.57 -7.27 8.72
C ARG A 175 14.09 -7.92 7.43
N GLU A 176 13.71 -7.35 6.29
CA GLU A 176 14.24 -7.72 4.98
C GLU A 176 14.65 -6.46 4.20
N GLU A 177 15.54 -6.58 3.23
CA GLU A 177 15.96 -5.48 2.36
C GLU A 177 14.78 -4.94 1.54
N ASN A 178 13.91 -5.83 1.08
CA ASN A 178 12.71 -5.46 0.38
C ASN A 178 11.49 -5.96 1.16
N VAL A 179 10.48 -5.12 1.27
CA VAL A 179 9.20 -5.42 1.89
C VAL A 179 8.08 -4.94 0.99
N PHE A 180 6.88 -5.45 1.19
CA PHE A 180 5.71 -4.96 0.49
C PHE A 180 4.68 -4.42 1.48
N LEU A 181 4.15 -3.26 1.21
CA LEU A 181 2.90 -2.82 1.80
C LEU A 181 1.78 -3.47 0.99
N PHE A 182 0.95 -4.24 1.65
CA PHE A 182 -0.20 -4.92 1.07
C PHE A 182 -1.47 -4.39 1.73
N ASP A 183 -2.32 -3.77 0.94
CA ASP A 183 -3.51 -3.07 1.39
C ASP A 183 -4.75 -3.71 0.78
N VAL A 184 -5.67 -4.16 1.63
CA VAL A 184 -7.02 -4.58 1.24
C VAL A 184 -7.96 -3.45 1.65
N LEU A 185 -8.33 -2.62 0.70
CA LEU A 185 -9.13 -1.42 0.90
C LEU A 185 -10.58 -1.75 0.55
N THR A 186 -11.44 -1.77 1.55
CA THR A 186 -12.86 -2.10 1.36
C THR A 186 -13.74 -0.88 1.64
N SER A 187 -14.92 -0.87 1.06
CA SER A 187 -15.97 0.11 1.34
C SER A 187 -17.32 -0.56 1.53
N GLY A 188 -18.14 -0.04 2.43
CA GLY A 188 -19.46 -0.59 2.74
C GLY A 188 -20.57 0.43 2.56
N LEU A 189 -21.81 -0.06 2.51
CA LEU A 189 -22.97 0.83 2.48
C LEU A 189 -23.26 1.35 3.90
N PRO A 190 -23.60 2.64 4.08
CA PRO A 190 -23.94 3.19 5.38
C PRO A 190 -25.13 2.50 6.07
N THR A 191 -25.97 1.83 5.28
CA THR A 191 -27.14 1.07 5.75
C THR A 191 -26.81 -0.34 6.24
N ASP A 192 -25.59 -0.83 5.97
CA ASP A 192 -25.14 -2.15 6.43
C ASP A 192 -24.43 -2.03 7.78
N ALA A 193 -25.19 -2.21 8.85
CA ALA A 193 -24.65 -2.18 10.22
C ALA A 193 -23.65 -3.32 10.51
N THR A 194 -23.57 -4.35 9.67
CA THR A 194 -22.67 -5.50 9.86
C THR A 194 -21.33 -5.33 9.16
N TYR A 195 -21.23 -4.39 8.23
CA TYR A 195 -20.00 -4.17 7.44
C TYR A 195 -18.78 -3.92 8.33
N VAL A 196 -18.81 -2.88 9.15
CA VAL A 196 -17.63 -2.49 9.95
C VAL A 196 -17.14 -3.62 10.86
N PRO A 197 -17.96 -4.26 11.71
CA PRO A 197 -17.48 -5.35 12.56
C PRO A 197 -16.98 -6.56 11.76
N THR A 198 -17.60 -6.89 10.64
CA THR A 198 -17.19 -8.00 9.78
C THR A 198 -15.83 -7.72 9.14
N GLU A 199 -15.64 -6.54 8.56
CA GLU A 199 -14.37 -6.20 7.92
C GLU A 199 -13.22 -6.04 8.93
N LEU A 200 -13.48 -5.48 10.12
CA LEU A 200 -12.47 -5.43 11.18
C LEU A 200 -12.02 -6.84 11.63
N ALA A 201 -12.90 -7.83 11.62
CA ALA A 201 -12.52 -9.21 11.89
C ALA A 201 -11.62 -9.79 10.77
N LYS A 202 -11.93 -9.48 9.49
CA LYS A 202 -11.08 -9.86 8.36
C LYS A 202 -9.72 -9.17 8.42
N VAL A 203 -9.68 -7.87 8.71
CA VAL A 203 -8.42 -7.11 8.91
C VAL A 203 -7.60 -7.70 10.05
N ARG A 204 -8.24 -8.12 11.14
CA ARG A 204 -7.54 -8.82 12.23
C ARG A 204 -6.89 -10.11 11.73
N THR A 205 -7.60 -10.91 10.95
CA THR A 205 -7.07 -12.16 10.38
C THR A 205 -5.89 -11.88 9.43
N LEU A 206 -6.02 -10.86 8.58
CA LEU A 206 -4.97 -10.40 7.67
C LEU A 206 -3.71 -10.01 8.45
N PHE A 207 -3.87 -9.18 9.49
CA PHE A 207 -2.76 -8.74 10.33
C PHE A 207 -2.08 -9.91 11.07
N GLU A 208 -2.83 -10.83 11.66
CA GLU A 208 -2.25 -11.98 12.34
C GLU A 208 -1.50 -12.90 11.36
N GLY A 209 -2.03 -13.10 10.15
CA GLY A 209 -1.35 -13.84 9.09
C GLY A 209 -0.04 -13.19 8.67
N SER A 210 -0.03 -11.87 8.43
CA SER A 210 1.17 -11.10 8.14
C SER A 210 2.19 -11.19 9.29
N ARG A 211 1.73 -10.99 10.53
CA ARG A 211 2.56 -11.06 11.73
C ARG A 211 3.24 -12.42 11.94
N ALA A 212 2.54 -13.50 11.60
CA ALA A 212 3.10 -14.86 11.67
C ALA A 212 4.29 -15.05 10.71
N LEU A 213 4.35 -14.28 9.64
CA LEU A 213 5.43 -14.23 8.66
C LEU A 213 6.51 -13.20 8.95
N GLY A 214 6.45 -12.52 10.10
CA GLY A 214 7.37 -11.42 10.46
C GLY A 214 6.94 -10.06 9.95
N GLY A 215 5.72 -9.94 9.44
CA GLY A 215 5.13 -8.67 9.02
C GLY A 215 4.71 -7.77 10.17
N THR A 216 4.36 -6.53 9.84
CA THR A 216 3.96 -5.50 10.80
C THR A 216 2.70 -4.78 10.30
N LEU A 217 1.96 -4.16 11.23
CA LEU A 217 0.80 -3.33 10.89
C LEU A 217 1.27 -1.97 10.35
N TYR A 218 0.64 -1.50 9.30
CA TYR A 218 0.67 -0.09 8.91
C TYR A 218 -0.59 0.58 9.48
N PRO A 219 -0.49 1.31 10.61
CA PRO A 219 -1.66 1.78 11.36
C PRO A 219 -2.27 3.04 10.72
N ILE A 220 -2.88 2.87 9.56
CA ILE A 220 -3.56 3.90 8.77
C ILE A 220 -5.01 3.46 8.52
N GLY A 221 -5.80 4.30 7.92
CA GLY A 221 -7.19 4.05 7.58
C GLY A 221 -8.17 4.86 8.42
N SER A 222 -9.42 4.96 7.94
CA SER A 222 -10.46 5.75 8.57
C SER A 222 -11.07 5.05 9.79
N ILE A 223 -11.11 3.72 9.78
CA ILE A 223 -11.61 2.89 10.88
C ILE A 223 -10.48 1.93 11.29
N PRO A 224 -9.71 2.27 12.34
CA PRO A 224 -8.54 1.51 12.71
C PRO A 224 -8.90 0.17 13.35
N LEU A 225 -8.05 -0.83 13.10
CA LEU A 225 -8.09 -2.09 13.82
C LEU A 225 -7.88 -1.86 15.32
N THR A 226 -8.78 -2.39 16.14
CA THR A 226 -8.62 -2.38 17.60
C THR A 226 -7.45 -3.27 18.01
N MET A 227 -6.43 -2.67 18.61
CA MET A 227 -5.22 -3.33 19.10
C MET A 227 -5.21 -3.35 20.62
N SER A 228 -4.82 -4.47 21.20
CA SER A 228 -4.51 -4.53 22.64
C SER A 228 -3.16 -3.90 22.95
N LYS A 229 -2.93 -3.56 24.22
CA LYS A 229 -1.60 -3.11 24.67
C LYS A 229 -0.51 -4.14 24.37
N ALA A 230 -0.81 -5.43 24.48
CA ALA A 230 0.12 -6.50 24.12
C ALA A 230 0.46 -6.52 22.62
N ASP A 231 -0.50 -6.20 21.76
CA ASP A 231 -0.25 -6.05 20.32
C ASP A 231 0.69 -4.89 20.06
N TRP A 232 0.48 -3.74 20.69
CA TRP A 232 1.35 -2.57 20.54
C TRP A 232 2.77 -2.81 21.08
N VAL A 233 2.89 -3.46 22.24
CA VAL A 233 4.20 -3.88 22.77
C VAL A 233 4.93 -4.77 21.76
N ARG A 234 4.22 -5.70 21.13
CA ARG A 234 4.79 -6.59 20.10
C ARG A 234 5.13 -5.85 18.81
N GLN A 235 4.25 -4.93 18.38
CA GLN A 235 4.44 -4.12 17.17
C GLN A 235 5.71 -3.27 17.25
N TYR A 236 5.91 -2.58 18.38
CA TYR A 236 7.07 -1.69 18.58
C TYR A 236 8.28 -2.39 19.21
N GLY A 237 8.09 -3.53 19.86
CA GLY A 237 9.18 -4.31 20.45
C GLY A 237 10.02 -3.51 21.44
N VAL A 238 11.34 -3.58 21.29
CA VAL A 238 12.30 -2.95 22.21
C VAL A 238 12.20 -1.43 22.33
N VAL A 239 11.55 -0.77 21.37
CA VAL A 239 11.40 0.70 21.41
C VAL A 239 10.15 1.16 22.14
N TYR A 240 9.21 0.26 22.44
CA TYR A 240 7.96 0.61 23.11
C TYR A 240 8.13 1.34 24.43
N PRO A 241 9.06 0.93 25.35
CA PRO A 241 9.29 1.67 26.59
C PRO A 241 9.76 3.12 26.37
N ALA A 242 10.61 3.36 25.37
CA ALA A 242 11.05 4.71 25.04
C ALA A 242 9.89 5.58 24.52
N LEU A 243 8.99 5.00 23.70
CA LEU A 243 7.78 5.68 23.23
C LEU A 243 6.84 6.02 24.39
N GLN A 244 6.68 5.13 25.38
CA GLN A 244 5.88 5.38 26.59
C GLN A 244 6.46 6.55 27.42
N ILE A 245 7.77 6.59 27.60
CA ILE A 245 8.45 7.70 28.29
C ILE A 245 8.21 9.03 27.54
N ALA A 246 8.42 9.04 26.22
CA ALA A 246 8.16 10.22 25.41
C ALA A 246 6.71 10.69 25.53
N LYS A 247 5.74 9.77 25.44
CA LYS A 247 4.32 10.07 25.61
C LYS A 247 4.04 10.69 26.97
N ALA A 248 4.54 10.11 28.05
CA ALA A 248 4.35 10.63 29.42
C ALA A 248 4.93 12.03 29.63
N ILE A 249 6.03 12.36 28.93
CA ILE A 249 6.67 13.69 29.02
C ILE A 249 5.92 14.74 28.18
N PHE A 250 5.60 14.40 26.92
CA PHE A 250 5.11 15.37 25.95
C PHE A 250 3.59 15.43 25.83
N ASP A 251 2.88 14.41 26.30
CA ASP A 251 1.43 14.33 26.27
C ASP A 251 0.86 13.55 27.47
N PRO A 252 1.11 14.04 28.68
CA PRO A 252 0.71 13.34 29.93
C PRO A 252 -0.82 13.21 30.09
N ALA A 253 -1.60 14.03 29.39
CA ALA A 253 -3.06 14.00 29.42
C ALA A 253 -3.67 13.13 28.31
N ASP A 254 -2.83 12.46 27.52
CA ASP A 254 -3.24 11.60 26.39
C ASP A 254 -4.23 12.28 25.42
N ILE A 255 -3.92 13.52 25.05
CA ILE A 255 -4.74 14.32 24.14
C ILE A 255 -4.43 13.97 22.68
N LEU A 256 -3.16 13.61 22.39
CA LEU A 256 -2.71 13.31 21.04
C LEU A 256 -2.98 11.86 20.70
N THR A 257 -3.88 11.67 19.76
CA THR A 257 -4.18 10.34 19.15
C THR A 257 -4.58 9.26 20.19
N PRO A 258 -5.57 9.51 21.07
CA PRO A 258 -6.00 8.51 22.05
C PRO A 258 -6.70 7.31 21.41
N GLY A 259 -7.30 7.50 20.22
CA GLY A 259 -8.13 6.49 19.54
C GLY A 259 -7.47 5.13 19.30
N PRO A 260 -6.22 5.02 18.82
CA PRO A 260 -5.55 3.75 18.60
C PRO A 260 -5.21 2.96 19.87
N GLY A 261 -5.21 3.60 21.07
CA GLY A 261 -4.90 2.93 22.32
C GLY A 261 -3.46 2.38 22.38
N ILE A 262 -2.49 3.14 21.85
CA ILE A 262 -1.08 2.72 21.80
C ILE A 262 -0.47 2.69 23.22
N PHE A 263 -0.90 3.58 24.11
CA PHE A 263 -0.32 3.83 25.43
C PHE A 263 -1.26 3.53 26.59
#